data_5d1fac542bb4c039743d9bed8dce73c3
#
_entry.id   5d1fac542bb4c039743d9bed8dce73c3
#
_cell.length_a   1.000
_cell.length_b   1.000
_cell.length_c   1.000
_cell.angle_alpha   90.00
_cell.angle_beta   90.00
_cell.angle_gamma   90.00
#
_symmetry.space_group_name_H-M   'P 1'
#
loop_
_entity.id
_entity.type
_entity.pdbx_description
1 polymer ?
#
loop_
_entity_poly.entity_id
_entity_poly.type
_entity_poly.pdbx_seq_one_letter_code
_entity_poly.pdbx_strand_id
1 'polypeptide(L)'
;MGANNEWDFGALLGSEFNHDYQRVWDYDGTNFLFYGQPTMTNTTVKPVTEEYQAQERTVGFFGQLSLSYANQVYLTVTGRNDIVSTMPRNNRSFFYPSVSLGWIFTELPALKNNHILSYGKLRASFAQVGQAGHYYANYYYVPSYGSGMYTFTPISYAINGVSSYVPYYVKYDPNLKPQNTVNWEFGADLNFFDNRVRLEYTASYQDIKDQIFDVPTGGSTGYQYLRTNAGEMTTWSHEFAINASIIQTKDWDLDLGVNFTKLTNKVKSLADGVESIMLGGFQEPQIRAQAGYTYPNIYGVGFQRDEQGRLLLQEGLPIGTAGSQNLGECTPDFNMGFNLKARWKRLSLSATMDWQKGGKMYNGTLLTLN
;
A
#
# COMPACT_ATOMS: atom_id res chain seq x y z
N MET A 1 -38.25 -24.66 -7.27
CA MET A 1 -37.21 -25.58 -7.74
C MET A 1 -37.74 -26.28 -8.96
N GLY A 2 -37.47 -25.75 -10.13
CA GLY A 2 -37.89 -26.31 -11.41
C GLY A 2 -36.90 -27.37 -11.86
N ALA A 3 -37.35 -28.32 -12.67
CA ALA A 3 -36.63 -29.50 -13.11
C ALA A 3 -35.41 -29.22 -14.04
N ASN A 4 -35.08 -27.96 -14.34
CA ASN A 4 -33.85 -27.53 -14.99
C ASN A 4 -33.22 -26.46 -14.11
N ASN A 5 -32.27 -26.85 -13.26
CA ASN A 5 -31.48 -25.93 -12.41
C ASN A 5 -30.49 -25.07 -13.25
N GLU A 6 -31.02 -24.24 -14.15
CA GLU A 6 -30.21 -23.29 -14.90
C GLU A 6 -29.83 -22.08 -14.05
N TRP A 7 -30.62 -21.77 -13.05
CA TRP A 7 -30.42 -20.64 -12.15
C TRP A 7 -30.07 -21.10 -10.75
N ASP A 8 -29.01 -20.52 -10.20
CA ASP A 8 -28.69 -20.64 -8.78
C ASP A 8 -28.63 -19.24 -8.16
N PHE A 9 -29.23 -19.10 -6.98
CA PHE A 9 -29.31 -17.83 -6.27
C PHE A 9 -28.84 -17.99 -4.84
N GLY A 10 -27.89 -17.14 -4.44
CA GLY A 10 -27.37 -17.05 -3.08
C GLY A 10 -27.56 -15.67 -2.50
N ALA A 11 -27.94 -15.60 -1.23
CA ALA A 11 -27.98 -14.36 -0.47
C ALA A 11 -27.30 -14.56 0.89
N LEU A 12 -26.50 -13.57 1.29
CA LEU A 12 -25.82 -13.55 2.58
C LEU A 12 -26.00 -12.15 3.19
N LEU A 13 -26.33 -12.12 4.48
CA LEU A 13 -26.32 -10.91 5.30
C LEU A 13 -25.46 -11.19 6.54
N GLY A 14 -24.66 -10.22 6.94
CA GLY A 14 -23.79 -10.35 8.09
C GLY A 14 -23.50 -9.04 8.76
N SER A 15 -23.02 -9.15 9.98
CA SER A 15 -22.50 -8.06 10.76
C SER A 15 -21.18 -8.47 11.41
N GLU A 16 -20.32 -7.50 11.63
CA GLU A 16 -19.01 -7.68 12.24
C GLU A 16 -18.79 -6.61 13.30
N PHE A 17 -18.18 -6.98 14.41
CA PHE A 17 -17.75 -6.07 15.42
C PHE A 17 -16.28 -6.34 15.74
N ASN A 18 -15.43 -5.33 15.52
CA ASN A 18 -14.02 -5.37 15.89
C ASN A 18 -13.73 -4.38 17.00
N HIS A 19 -12.94 -4.81 17.97
CA HIS A 19 -12.42 -3.97 19.02
C HIS A 19 -10.92 -4.25 19.19
N ASP A 20 -10.12 -3.32 18.67
CA ASP A 20 -8.69 -3.35 18.86
C ASP A 20 -8.31 -2.53 20.08
N TYR A 21 -7.55 -3.15 20.98
CA TYR A 21 -7.01 -2.53 22.16
C TYR A 21 -5.50 -2.70 22.17
N GLN A 22 -4.80 -1.59 22.14
CA GLN A 22 -3.35 -1.57 22.23
C GLN A 22 -2.93 -0.88 23.52
N ARG A 23 -2.03 -1.50 24.23
CA ARG A 23 -1.35 -0.90 25.39
C ARG A 23 0.14 -1.17 25.26
N VAL A 24 0.91 -0.11 25.27
CA VAL A 24 2.37 -0.17 25.15
C VAL A 24 2.97 0.45 26.39
N TRP A 25 3.92 -0.27 27.00
CA TRP A 25 4.82 0.27 28.00
C TRP A 25 6.21 0.29 27.43
N ASP A 26 6.82 1.45 27.44
CA ASP A 26 8.20 1.62 27.06
C ASP A 26 9.04 1.89 28.31
N TYR A 27 10.11 1.12 28.44
CA TYR A 27 11.04 1.21 29.56
C TYR A 27 12.43 1.47 29.01
N ASP A 28 12.95 2.67 29.22
CA ASP A 28 14.30 3.03 28.83
C ASP A 28 15.19 3.18 30.08
N GLY A 29 16.18 2.31 30.21
CA GLY A 29 17.15 2.30 31.31
C GLY A 29 18.58 2.42 30.77
N THR A 30 19.37 3.27 31.37
CA THR A 30 20.75 3.50 30.95
C THR A 30 21.77 3.10 32.01
N ASN A 31 23.02 2.79 31.59
CA ASN A 31 24.16 2.45 32.42
C ASN A 31 23.95 1.22 33.33
N PHE A 32 24.36 0.07 32.84
CA PHE A 32 24.31 -1.17 33.64
C PHE A 32 25.23 -1.09 34.85
N LEU A 33 24.71 -1.54 35.99
CA LEU A 33 25.49 -1.72 37.23
C LEU A 33 26.50 -2.87 37.10
N PHE A 34 26.07 -3.96 36.45
CA PHE A 34 26.88 -5.14 36.22
C PHE A 34 26.86 -5.55 34.77
N TYR A 35 28.03 -5.78 34.20
CA TYR A 35 28.15 -6.23 32.81
C TYR A 35 27.58 -7.67 32.64
N GLY A 36 26.96 -7.94 31.53
CA GLY A 36 26.43 -9.25 31.17
C GLY A 36 25.05 -9.60 31.73
N GLN A 37 24.39 -8.67 32.43
CA GLN A 37 23.02 -8.83 32.94
C GLN A 37 22.06 -7.79 32.29
N PRO A 38 21.53 -8.03 31.10
CA PRO A 38 20.69 -7.07 30.41
C PRO A 38 19.25 -7.04 30.96
N THR A 39 19.09 -6.60 32.21
CA THR A 39 17.79 -6.45 32.86
C THR A 39 17.55 -5.00 33.25
N MET A 40 16.29 -4.52 33.22
CA MET A 40 15.92 -3.15 33.58
C MET A 40 16.25 -2.82 35.05
N THR A 41 16.27 -3.81 35.92
CA THR A 41 16.66 -3.65 37.31
C THR A 41 18.18 -3.44 37.52
N ASN A 42 18.98 -3.78 36.52
CA ASN A 42 20.44 -3.64 36.52
C ASN A 42 20.89 -2.32 35.89
N THR A 43 20.17 -1.21 36.11
CA THR A 43 20.52 0.13 35.60
C THR A 43 20.76 1.11 36.74
N THR A 44 21.71 2.04 36.59
CA THR A 44 21.99 3.08 37.59
C THR A 44 21.00 4.23 37.53
N VAL A 45 20.45 4.50 36.34
CA VAL A 45 19.43 5.52 36.14
C VAL A 45 18.07 4.82 36.15
N LYS A 46 17.12 5.35 36.93
CA LYS A 46 15.76 4.81 36.92
C LYS A 46 15.19 4.82 35.52
N PRO A 47 14.59 3.71 35.07
CA PRO A 47 13.97 3.66 33.77
C PRO A 47 12.91 4.75 33.62
N VAL A 48 12.96 5.46 32.50
CA VAL A 48 11.83 6.28 32.07
C VAL A 48 10.75 5.32 31.62
N THR A 49 9.53 5.53 32.12
CA THR A 49 8.39 4.69 31.78
C THR A 49 7.41 5.54 31.00
N GLU A 50 7.11 5.13 29.80
CA GLU A 50 6.04 5.71 29.00
C GLU A 50 4.92 4.69 28.83
N GLU A 51 3.69 5.12 28.99
CA GLU A 51 2.50 4.31 28.76
C GLU A 51 1.63 4.95 27.68
N TYR A 52 1.34 4.14 26.67
CA TYR A 52 0.43 4.52 25.60
C TYR A 52 -0.72 3.53 25.53
N GLN A 53 -1.95 4.05 25.42
CA GLN A 53 -3.14 3.24 25.22
C GLN A 53 -3.94 3.77 24.03
N ALA A 54 -4.37 2.86 23.17
CA ALA A 54 -5.25 3.16 22.07
C ALA A 54 -6.38 2.13 21.98
N GLN A 55 -7.56 2.60 21.59
CA GLN A 55 -8.71 1.74 21.33
C GLN A 55 -9.38 2.17 20.03
N GLU A 56 -9.64 1.19 19.19
CA GLU A 56 -10.41 1.35 17.96
C GLU A 56 -11.57 0.37 17.94
N ARG A 57 -12.73 0.85 17.51
CA ARG A 57 -13.94 0.03 17.35
C ARG A 57 -14.53 0.23 15.99
N THR A 58 -14.83 -0.86 15.32
CA THR A 58 -15.49 -0.87 14.03
C THR A 58 -16.72 -1.77 14.09
N VAL A 59 -17.84 -1.27 13.59
CA VAL A 59 -19.06 -2.04 13.38
C VAL A 59 -19.35 -2.06 11.90
N GLY A 60 -19.40 -3.25 11.30
CA GLY A 60 -19.69 -3.47 9.89
C GLY A 60 -21.00 -4.20 9.68
N PHE A 61 -21.79 -3.75 8.71
CA PHE A 61 -22.96 -4.47 8.19
C PHE A 61 -22.73 -4.72 6.71
N PHE A 62 -22.93 -5.95 6.26
CA PHE A 62 -22.67 -6.30 4.86
C PHE A 62 -23.72 -7.27 4.33
N GLY A 63 -23.91 -7.20 3.01
CA GLY A 63 -24.76 -8.12 2.28
C GLY A 63 -24.14 -8.49 0.95
N GLN A 64 -24.46 -9.70 0.50
CA GLN A 64 -24.06 -10.22 -0.81
C GLN A 64 -25.24 -10.91 -1.46
N LEU A 65 -25.41 -10.65 -2.74
CA LEU A 65 -26.30 -11.40 -3.64
C LEU A 65 -25.45 -12.06 -4.71
N SER A 66 -25.64 -13.33 -4.92
CA SER A 66 -24.96 -14.11 -5.95
C SER A 66 -26.01 -14.71 -6.87
N LEU A 67 -25.82 -14.59 -8.17
CA LEU A 67 -26.65 -15.17 -9.20
C LEU A 67 -25.76 -15.92 -10.17
N SER A 68 -26.09 -17.17 -10.47
CA SER A 68 -25.46 -17.89 -11.57
C SER A 68 -26.51 -18.44 -12.53
N TYR A 69 -26.15 -18.49 -13.81
CA TYR A 69 -26.98 -19.01 -14.87
C TYR A 69 -26.23 -20.05 -15.67
N ALA A 70 -26.83 -21.24 -15.81
CA ALA A 70 -26.33 -22.35 -16.62
C ALA A 70 -24.87 -22.75 -16.37
N ASN A 71 -24.32 -22.49 -15.18
CA ASN A 71 -22.90 -22.62 -14.84
C ASN A 71 -21.99 -21.81 -15.79
N GLN A 72 -22.51 -20.82 -16.48
CA GLN A 72 -21.85 -20.03 -17.51
C GLN A 72 -21.66 -18.59 -17.10
N VAL A 73 -22.70 -17.95 -16.57
CA VAL A 73 -22.67 -16.53 -16.16
C VAL A 73 -22.82 -16.45 -14.64
N TYR A 74 -21.97 -15.64 -14.03
CA TYR A 74 -21.93 -15.42 -12.59
C TYR A 74 -21.97 -13.93 -12.32
N LEU A 75 -22.93 -13.47 -11.54
CA LEU A 75 -23.06 -12.10 -11.07
C LEU A 75 -23.02 -12.10 -9.55
N THR A 76 -22.15 -11.29 -8.98
CA THR A 76 -22.12 -11.04 -7.54
C THR A 76 -22.22 -9.55 -7.28
N VAL A 77 -23.13 -9.17 -6.38
CA VAL A 77 -23.29 -7.78 -5.91
C VAL A 77 -23.10 -7.78 -4.41
N THR A 78 -22.25 -6.91 -3.93
CA THR A 78 -22.02 -6.74 -2.48
C THR A 78 -22.20 -5.28 -2.06
N GLY A 79 -22.58 -5.09 -0.82
CA GLY A 79 -22.59 -3.80 -0.18
C GLY A 79 -22.16 -3.95 1.27
N ARG A 80 -21.31 -3.04 1.73
CA ARG A 80 -20.85 -2.99 3.11
C ARG A 80 -20.94 -1.56 3.63
N ASN A 81 -21.36 -1.40 4.86
CA ASN A 81 -21.32 -0.14 5.59
C ASN A 81 -20.52 -0.34 6.87
N ASP A 82 -19.46 0.43 7.05
CA ASP A 82 -18.65 0.44 8.26
C ASP A 82 -18.88 1.73 9.06
N ILE A 83 -18.90 1.58 10.38
CA ILE A 83 -18.94 2.67 11.35
C ILE A 83 -17.67 2.56 12.19
N VAL A 84 -16.75 3.53 12.05
CA VAL A 84 -15.41 3.48 12.64
C VAL A 84 -15.25 4.56 13.70
N SER A 85 -14.81 4.18 14.90
CA SER A 85 -14.67 5.11 16.04
C SER A 85 -13.57 6.15 15.85
N THR A 86 -12.57 5.88 15.02
CA THR A 86 -11.41 6.77 14.76
C THR A 86 -11.70 7.87 13.76
N MET A 87 -12.94 8.00 13.28
CA MET A 87 -13.35 9.05 12.34
C MET A 87 -14.20 10.13 13.03
N PRO A 88 -14.22 11.37 12.49
CA PRO A 88 -15.12 12.42 12.97
C PRO A 88 -16.57 11.97 12.99
N ARG A 89 -17.35 12.42 13.95
CA ARG A 89 -18.74 11.98 14.15
C ARG A 89 -19.59 12.01 12.88
N ASN A 90 -19.41 13.04 12.06
CA ASN A 90 -20.19 13.25 10.84
C ASN A 90 -19.74 12.34 9.68
N ASN A 91 -18.52 11.79 9.73
CA ASN A 91 -17.91 11.02 8.66
C ASN A 91 -17.48 9.61 9.09
N ARG A 92 -18.02 9.10 10.23
CA ARG A 92 -17.63 7.79 10.75
C ARG A 92 -18.31 6.60 10.05
N SER A 93 -19.42 6.85 9.37
CA SER A 93 -20.19 5.83 8.66
C SER A 93 -20.02 6.02 7.16
N PHE A 94 -19.58 4.98 6.47
CA PHE A 94 -19.36 5.02 5.03
C PHE A 94 -19.73 3.68 4.39
N PHE A 95 -20.35 3.79 3.22
CA PHE A 95 -20.87 2.66 2.46
C PHE A 95 -20.02 2.46 1.19
N TYR A 96 -19.72 1.19 0.89
CA TYR A 96 -19.01 0.81 -0.33
C TYR A 96 -19.63 -0.40 -1.00
N PRO A 97 -20.03 -0.25 -2.26
CA PRO A 97 -20.55 -1.32 -3.09
C PRO A 97 -19.48 -2.03 -3.89
N SER A 98 -19.76 -3.26 -4.31
CA SER A 98 -19.05 -3.90 -5.41
C SER A 98 -19.98 -4.71 -6.29
N VAL A 99 -19.58 -4.87 -7.57
CA VAL A 99 -20.24 -5.71 -8.55
C VAL A 99 -19.18 -6.48 -9.32
N SER A 100 -19.34 -7.78 -9.44
CA SER A 100 -18.49 -8.62 -10.27
C SER A 100 -19.30 -9.49 -11.23
N LEU A 101 -18.82 -9.59 -12.47
CA LEU A 101 -19.37 -10.41 -13.53
C LEU A 101 -18.29 -11.38 -14.02
N GLY A 102 -18.63 -12.66 -14.09
CA GLY A 102 -17.82 -13.71 -14.69
C GLY A 102 -18.62 -14.43 -15.77
N TRP A 103 -17.98 -14.64 -16.93
CA TRP A 103 -18.59 -15.37 -18.03
C TRP A 103 -17.65 -16.46 -18.54
N ILE A 104 -18.05 -17.73 -18.36
CA ILE A 104 -17.36 -18.90 -18.91
C ILE A 104 -17.90 -19.14 -20.32
N PHE A 105 -17.29 -18.47 -21.28
CA PHE A 105 -17.79 -18.49 -22.66
C PHE A 105 -17.55 -19.85 -23.37
N THR A 106 -16.67 -20.69 -22.86
CA THR A 106 -16.44 -22.04 -23.37
C THR A 106 -17.58 -23.02 -23.03
N GLU A 107 -18.50 -22.67 -22.15
CA GLU A 107 -19.73 -23.44 -21.94
C GLU A 107 -20.76 -23.23 -23.05
N LEU A 108 -20.55 -22.29 -23.96
CA LEU A 108 -21.39 -22.15 -25.17
C LEU A 108 -21.34 -23.45 -25.97
N PRO A 109 -22.48 -23.93 -26.53
CA PRO A 109 -22.55 -25.21 -27.25
C PRO A 109 -21.52 -25.31 -28.40
N ALA A 110 -21.20 -24.21 -29.05
CA ALA A 110 -20.24 -24.17 -30.15
C ALA A 110 -18.77 -24.33 -29.70
N LEU A 111 -18.46 -24.10 -28.43
CA LEU A 111 -17.09 -24.13 -27.88
C LEU A 111 -16.91 -25.27 -26.88
N LYS A 112 -17.99 -25.85 -26.43
CA LYS A 112 -17.99 -26.94 -25.44
C LYS A 112 -17.21 -28.15 -25.97
N ASN A 113 -16.31 -28.70 -25.14
CA ASN A 113 -15.41 -29.79 -25.46
C ASN A 113 -14.35 -29.48 -26.55
N ASN A 114 -13.98 -28.24 -26.71
CA ASN A 114 -12.90 -27.86 -27.60
C ASN A 114 -11.52 -28.20 -26.97
N HIS A 115 -10.74 -29.06 -27.62
CA HIS A 115 -9.41 -29.47 -27.13
C HIS A 115 -8.34 -28.40 -27.27
N ILE A 116 -8.52 -27.42 -28.18
CA ILE A 116 -7.56 -26.32 -28.34
C ILE A 116 -7.79 -25.27 -27.28
N LEU A 117 -9.05 -24.78 -27.11
CA LEU A 117 -9.44 -23.85 -26.04
C LEU A 117 -10.33 -24.63 -25.08
N SER A 118 -9.70 -25.25 -24.09
CA SER A 118 -10.37 -26.15 -23.16
C SER A 118 -11.21 -25.43 -22.10
N TYR A 119 -10.83 -24.19 -21.76
CA TYR A 119 -11.52 -23.33 -20.82
C TYR A 119 -11.28 -21.87 -21.16
N GLY A 120 -12.32 -21.07 -21.07
CA GLY A 120 -12.22 -19.62 -21.26
C GLY A 120 -13.26 -18.89 -20.39
N LYS A 121 -12.75 -17.98 -19.55
CA LYS A 121 -13.54 -17.12 -18.68
C LYS A 121 -13.13 -15.69 -18.83
N LEU A 122 -14.08 -14.79 -18.99
CA LEU A 122 -13.90 -13.35 -18.89
C LEU A 122 -14.42 -12.86 -17.54
N ARG A 123 -13.73 -11.91 -16.96
CA ARG A 123 -14.08 -11.28 -15.68
C ARG A 123 -14.13 -9.77 -15.83
N ALA A 124 -15.12 -9.15 -15.19
CA ALA A 124 -15.17 -7.70 -15.04
C ALA A 124 -15.67 -7.39 -13.62
N SER A 125 -15.05 -6.45 -12.95
CA SER A 125 -15.50 -6.02 -11.65
C SER A 125 -15.36 -4.52 -11.46
N PHE A 126 -16.25 -4.00 -10.64
CA PHE A 126 -16.22 -2.67 -10.06
C PHE A 126 -16.30 -2.81 -8.55
N ALA A 127 -15.42 -2.12 -7.84
CA ALA A 127 -15.47 -2.06 -6.39
C ALA A 127 -15.12 -0.65 -5.91
N GLN A 128 -15.83 -0.22 -4.89
CA GLN A 128 -15.48 0.97 -4.12
C GLN A 128 -15.05 0.51 -2.74
N VAL A 129 -13.95 1.06 -2.22
CA VAL A 129 -13.40 0.72 -0.90
C VAL A 129 -13.08 2.00 -0.15
N GLY A 130 -13.61 2.10 1.07
CA GLY A 130 -13.28 3.18 2.00
C GLY A 130 -12.19 2.74 2.97
N GLN A 131 -11.25 3.64 3.27
CA GLN A 131 -10.26 3.43 4.31
C GLN A 131 -10.37 4.55 5.34
N ALA A 132 -10.62 4.18 6.59
CA ALA A 132 -10.69 5.12 7.69
C ALA A 132 -9.31 5.71 8.02
N GLY A 133 -9.30 6.96 8.45
CA GLY A 133 -8.14 7.59 9.07
C GLY A 133 -8.27 7.65 10.58
N HIS A 134 -7.27 8.25 11.22
CA HIS A 134 -7.29 8.51 12.64
C HIS A 134 -7.49 9.99 12.88
N TYR A 135 -8.58 10.34 13.56
CA TYR A 135 -8.92 11.68 14.00
C TYR A 135 -8.85 11.76 15.52
N TYR A 136 -7.96 12.61 16.03
CA TYR A 136 -7.93 12.96 17.44
C TYR A 136 -8.51 14.36 17.60
N ALA A 137 -9.29 14.58 18.66
CA ALA A 137 -9.86 15.90 18.91
C ALA A 137 -8.75 16.93 19.13
N ASN A 138 -8.92 18.14 18.53
CA ASN A 138 -7.91 19.20 18.56
C ASN A 138 -7.67 19.82 19.96
N TYR A 139 -8.32 19.33 21.00
CA TYR A 139 -8.06 19.69 22.40
C TYR A 139 -7.06 18.74 23.08
N TYR A 140 -6.42 17.83 22.30
CA TYR A 140 -5.37 16.98 22.83
C TYR A 140 -4.08 17.79 23.03
N TYR A 141 -3.62 17.84 24.28
CA TYR A 141 -2.40 18.50 24.67
C TYR A 141 -1.44 17.54 25.33
N VAL A 142 -0.16 17.69 25.04
CA VAL A 142 0.90 16.92 25.70
C VAL A 142 1.44 17.74 26.87
N PRO A 143 1.53 17.17 28.07
CA PRO A 143 2.19 17.83 29.20
C PRO A 143 3.64 18.16 28.82
N SER A 144 4.06 19.40 29.08
CA SER A 144 5.40 19.85 28.81
C SER A 144 6.21 19.87 30.13
N TYR A 145 6.77 18.71 30.46
CA TYR A 145 7.66 18.56 31.62
C TYR A 145 9.10 18.35 31.10
N GLY A 146 10.03 19.20 31.50
CA GLY A 146 11.42 18.99 31.16
C GLY A 146 11.85 19.64 29.86
N SER A 147 12.58 18.93 29.03
CA SER A 147 13.24 19.47 27.85
C SER A 147 12.49 19.17 26.56
N GLY A 148 12.31 20.22 25.73
CA GLY A 148 12.01 20.08 24.31
C GLY A 148 13.26 20.33 23.48
N MET A 149 13.18 20.17 22.16
CA MET A 149 14.25 20.51 21.24
C MET A 149 13.76 21.53 20.23
N TYR A 150 14.48 22.63 20.09
CA TYR A 150 14.32 23.54 18.96
C TYR A 150 15.52 23.38 18.05
N THR A 151 15.28 22.82 16.88
CA THR A 151 16.32 22.36 15.98
C THR A 151 17.16 21.27 16.69
N PHE A 152 18.37 21.53 17.10
CA PHE A 152 19.22 20.62 17.88
C PHE A 152 19.56 21.19 19.27
N THR A 153 18.85 22.24 19.69
CA THR A 153 19.10 22.91 20.98
C THR A 153 18.05 22.47 21.99
N PRO A 154 18.46 21.86 23.11
CA PRO A 154 17.54 21.54 24.18
C PRO A 154 16.88 22.78 24.74
N ILE A 155 15.54 22.74 24.88
CA ILE A 155 14.78 23.79 25.54
C ILE A 155 14.19 23.21 26.82
N SER A 156 14.47 23.82 27.94
CA SER A 156 13.90 23.43 29.23
C SER A 156 12.56 24.14 29.48
N TYR A 157 11.51 23.37 29.67
CA TYR A 157 10.25 23.80 30.27
C TYR A 157 10.24 23.30 31.72
N ALA A 158 9.88 23.97 32.75
CA ALA A 158 8.89 25.00 32.90
C ALA A 158 9.59 26.38 32.98
N ILE A 159 9.15 27.34 32.23
CA ILE A 159 9.63 28.70 32.35
C ILE A 159 9.10 29.26 33.69
N ASN A 160 10.00 29.73 34.53
CA ASN A 160 9.67 30.23 35.88
C ASN A 160 8.94 29.23 36.80
N GLY A 161 9.17 27.92 36.66
CA GLY A 161 8.58 26.90 37.50
C GLY A 161 7.09 26.61 37.25
N VAL A 162 6.50 27.16 36.21
CA VAL A 162 5.09 26.92 35.85
C VAL A 162 5.01 25.78 34.85
N SER A 163 4.32 24.70 35.26
CA SER A 163 3.98 23.60 34.37
C SER A 163 3.10 24.07 33.22
N SER A 164 3.36 23.60 32.02
CA SER A 164 2.62 23.97 30.81
C SER A 164 2.21 22.76 29.99
N TYR A 165 1.27 22.99 29.09
CA TYR A 165 0.85 22.01 28.09
C TYR A 165 1.10 22.60 26.72
N VAL A 166 1.54 21.77 25.77
CA VAL A 166 1.65 22.14 24.36
C VAL A 166 0.61 21.38 23.55
N PRO A 167 0.05 21.98 22.50
CA PRO A 167 -0.83 21.23 21.61
C PRO A 167 -0.04 20.08 20.98
N TYR A 168 -0.73 19.00 20.69
CA TYR A 168 -0.15 17.93 19.89
C TYR A 168 0.30 18.49 18.54
N TYR A 169 1.43 18.04 18.03
CA TYR A 169 2.08 18.64 16.84
C TYR A 169 1.26 18.50 15.54
N VAL A 170 0.27 17.61 15.51
CA VAL A 170 -0.66 17.43 14.38
C VAL A 170 -2.01 18.03 14.74
N LYS A 171 -2.49 18.96 13.92
CA LYS A 171 -3.87 19.41 13.90
C LYS A 171 -4.69 18.48 13.02
N TYR A 172 -5.87 18.12 13.48
CA TYR A 172 -6.78 17.24 12.71
C TYR A 172 -7.92 18.05 12.11
N ASP A 173 -8.21 17.81 10.84
CA ASP A 173 -9.37 18.39 10.17
C ASP A 173 -10.66 17.80 10.76
N PRO A 174 -11.55 18.60 11.35
CA PRO A 174 -12.81 18.11 11.90
C PRO A 174 -13.75 17.53 10.82
N ASN A 175 -13.51 17.83 9.55
CA ASN A 175 -14.25 17.31 8.40
C ASN A 175 -13.54 16.15 7.70
N LEU A 176 -12.51 15.57 8.31
CA LEU A 176 -11.77 14.45 7.76
C LEU A 176 -12.72 13.35 7.26
N LYS A 177 -12.56 12.95 6.00
CA LYS A 177 -13.34 11.89 5.35
C LYS A 177 -12.51 10.62 5.22
N PRO A 178 -13.14 9.44 5.12
CA PRO A 178 -12.44 8.25 4.71
C PRO A 178 -11.84 8.42 3.32
N GLN A 179 -10.64 7.90 3.14
CA GLN A 179 -10.04 7.76 1.83
C GLN A 179 -10.89 6.83 0.98
N ASN A 180 -11.13 7.18 -0.27
CA ASN A 180 -11.98 6.44 -1.17
C ASN A 180 -11.19 5.93 -2.37
N THR A 181 -11.25 4.61 -2.63
CA THR A 181 -10.64 3.97 -3.79
C THR A 181 -11.73 3.35 -4.65
N VAL A 182 -11.83 3.77 -5.89
CA VAL A 182 -12.66 3.14 -6.92
C VAL A 182 -11.75 2.26 -7.77
N ASN A 183 -12.08 0.99 -7.88
CA ASN A 183 -11.34 0.00 -8.66
C ASN A 183 -12.20 -0.57 -9.78
N TRP A 184 -11.65 -0.59 -10.99
CA TRP A 184 -12.15 -1.31 -12.15
C TRP A 184 -11.18 -2.41 -12.51
N GLU A 185 -11.65 -3.62 -12.67
CA GLU A 185 -10.83 -4.76 -13.03
C GLU A 185 -11.44 -5.53 -14.20
N PHE A 186 -10.59 -5.91 -15.16
CA PHE A 186 -10.93 -6.77 -16.28
C PHE A 186 -9.92 -7.91 -16.35
N GLY A 187 -10.42 -9.13 -16.50
CA GLY A 187 -9.57 -10.31 -16.53
C GLY A 187 -10.03 -11.35 -17.56
N ALA A 188 -9.08 -12.15 -17.99
CA ALA A 188 -9.30 -13.31 -18.84
C ALA A 188 -8.50 -14.51 -18.32
N ASP A 189 -9.18 -15.64 -18.15
CA ASP A 189 -8.58 -16.92 -17.76
C ASP A 189 -8.79 -17.89 -18.91
N LEU A 190 -7.72 -18.35 -19.55
CA LEU A 190 -7.74 -19.20 -20.74
C LEU A 190 -6.90 -20.45 -20.52
N ASN A 191 -7.48 -21.64 -20.80
CA ASN A 191 -6.71 -22.88 -20.79
C ASN A 191 -6.75 -23.48 -22.19
N PHE A 192 -5.58 -23.89 -22.65
CA PHE A 192 -5.41 -24.49 -23.96
C PHE A 192 -4.88 -25.94 -23.87
N PHE A 193 -5.14 -26.71 -24.92
CA PHE A 193 -4.61 -28.06 -25.12
C PHE A 193 -4.89 -28.99 -23.92
N ASP A 194 -6.18 -29.14 -23.58
CA ASP A 194 -6.64 -29.93 -22.43
C ASP A 194 -5.97 -29.51 -21.11
N ASN A 195 -5.93 -28.19 -20.87
CA ASN A 195 -5.36 -27.51 -19.69
C ASN A 195 -3.81 -27.61 -19.58
N ARG A 196 -3.11 -27.96 -20.64
CA ARG A 196 -1.65 -27.99 -20.63
C ARG A 196 -1.02 -26.59 -20.56
N VAL A 197 -1.67 -25.61 -21.17
CA VAL A 197 -1.24 -24.21 -21.09
C VAL A 197 -2.35 -23.40 -20.46
N ARG A 198 -2.02 -22.72 -19.38
CA ARG A 198 -2.93 -21.80 -18.66
C ARG A 198 -2.40 -20.40 -18.78
N LEU A 199 -3.25 -19.48 -19.20
CA LEU A 199 -2.97 -18.06 -19.36
C LEU A 199 -3.97 -17.29 -18.54
N GLU A 200 -3.48 -16.41 -17.67
CA GLU A 200 -4.29 -15.49 -16.87
C GLU A 200 -3.80 -14.08 -17.13
N TYR A 201 -4.73 -13.18 -17.39
CA TYR A 201 -4.43 -11.77 -17.54
C TYR A 201 -5.43 -10.95 -16.75
N THR A 202 -4.92 -9.95 -16.03
CA THR A 202 -5.73 -8.99 -15.31
C THR A 202 -5.19 -7.58 -15.55
N ALA A 203 -6.10 -6.68 -15.93
CA ALA A 203 -5.85 -5.25 -15.97
C ALA A 203 -6.71 -4.56 -14.93
N SER A 204 -6.13 -3.75 -14.06
CA SER A 204 -6.88 -2.97 -13.08
C SER A 204 -6.56 -1.48 -13.18
N TYR A 205 -7.56 -0.67 -12.92
CA TYR A 205 -7.46 0.77 -12.80
C TYR A 205 -8.04 1.22 -11.47
N GLN A 206 -7.25 1.92 -10.69
CA GLN A 206 -7.66 2.49 -9.42
C GLN A 206 -7.63 4.01 -9.48
N ASP A 207 -8.70 4.63 -9.00
CA ASP A 207 -8.81 6.07 -8.76
C ASP A 207 -8.97 6.29 -7.25
N ILE A 208 -7.95 6.84 -6.64
CA ILE A 208 -7.85 7.07 -5.20
C ILE A 208 -8.11 8.55 -4.95
N LYS A 209 -9.13 8.83 -4.16
CA LYS A 209 -9.54 10.19 -3.78
C LYS A 209 -9.53 10.36 -2.27
N ASP A 210 -9.51 11.61 -1.84
CA ASP A 210 -9.53 11.97 -0.42
C ASP A 210 -8.40 11.31 0.37
N GLN A 211 -7.23 11.08 -0.26
CA GLN A 211 -6.09 10.48 0.43
C GLN A 211 -5.65 11.34 1.60
N ILE A 212 -5.46 10.69 2.76
CA ILE A 212 -5.16 11.37 4.02
C ILE A 212 -3.65 11.57 4.13
N PHE A 213 -3.23 12.83 4.26
CA PHE A 213 -1.84 13.21 4.49
C PHE A 213 -1.69 14.18 5.67
N ASP A 214 -0.50 14.17 6.24
CA ASP A 214 -0.05 15.20 7.18
C ASP A 214 0.64 16.32 6.36
N VAL A 215 -0.12 17.39 6.11
CA VAL A 215 0.33 18.54 5.33
C VAL A 215 1.06 19.51 6.25
N PRO A 216 2.31 19.92 5.95
CA PRO A 216 3.02 20.91 6.75
C PRO A 216 2.24 22.22 6.87
N THR A 217 2.21 22.81 8.07
CA THR A 217 1.54 24.09 8.33
C THR A 217 2.55 25.17 8.72
N GLY A 218 2.12 26.43 8.61
CA GLY A 218 2.93 27.56 9.09
C GLY A 218 3.10 27.51 10.62
N GLY A 219 4.33 27.73 11.11
CA GLY A 219 4.67 27.67 12.53
C GLY A 219 3.81 28.60 13.44
N SER A 220 3.25 29.67 12.89
CA SER A 220 2.34 30.59 13.59
C SER A 220 1.02 29.95 14.02
N THR A 221 0.67 28.79 13.47
CA THR A 221 -0.54 28.03 13.84
C THR A 221 -0.40 27.28 15.17
N GLY A 222 0.83 27.09 15.66
CA GLY A 222 1.16 26.27 16.83
C GLY A 222 1.21 24.76 16.53
N TYR A 223 0.98 24.36 15.27
CA TYR A 223 1.05 22.98 14.81
C TYR A 223 2.09 22.83 13.72
N GLN A 224 2.68 21.64 13.61
CA GLN A 224 3.62 21.33 12.52
C GLN A 224 2.90 20.81 11.27
N TYR A 225 1.81 20.07 11.48
CA TYR A 225 1.07 19.41 10.41
C TYR A 225 -0.44 19.59 10.58
N LEU A 226 -1.14 19.57 9.45
CA LEU A 226 -2.60 19.42 9.37
C LEU A 226 -2.88 18.06 8.73
N ARG A 227 -3.53 17.15 9.45
CA ARG A 227 -4.05 15.91 8.88
C ARG A 227 -5.39 16.15 8.23
N THR A 228 -5.43 16.02 6.91
CA THR A 228 -6.61 16.30 6.09
C THR A 228 -6.62 15.42 4.84
N ASN A 229 -7.73 15.43 4.11
CA ASN A 229 -7.82 14.80 2.79
C ASN A 229 -7.10 15.70 1.78
N ALA A 230 -5.95 15.28 1.31
CA ALA A 230 -5.01 16.15 0.61
C ALA A 230 -4.41 15.54 -0.66
N GLY A 231 -5.00 14.50 -1.23
CA GLY A 231 -4.42 13.90 -2.42
C GLY A 231 -5.38 13.07 -3.26
N GLU A 232 -5.12 13.09 -4.56
CA GLU A 232 -5.72 12.20 -5.54
C GLU A 232 -4.62 11.45 -6.30
N MET A 233 -4.82 10.17 -6.52
CA MET A 233 -3.87 9.32 -7.24
C MET A 233 -4.60 8.37 -8.18
N THR A 234 -3.91 7.96 -9.24
CA THR A 234 -4.34 6.85 -10.09
C THR A 234 -3.29 5.78 -10.13
N THR A 235 -3.75 4.54 -10.26
CA THR A 235 -2.88 3.37 -10.44
C THR A 235 -3.42 2.50 -11.56
N TRP A 236 -2.56 2.14 -12.50
CA TRP A 236 -2.79 1.08 -13.47
C TRP A 236 -1.93 -0.13 -13.10
N SER A 237 -2.53 -1.31 -13.07
CA SER A 237 -1.83 -2.58 -12.91
C SER A 237 -2.13 -3.49 -14.09
N HIS A 238 -1.09 -4.17 -14.58
CA HIS A 238 -1.18 -5.24 -15.55
C HIS A 238 -0.49 -6.46 -14.98
N GLU A 239 -1.24 -7.54 -14.85
CA GLU A 239 -0.75 -8.81 -14.34
C GLU A 239 -0.98 -9.89 -15.41
N PHE A 240 0.03 -10.65 -15.66
CA PHE A 240 0.02 -11.73 -16.63
C PHE A 240 0.70 -12.96 -16.02
N ALA A 241 0.05 -14.10 -16.12
CA ALA A 241 0.62 -15.37 -15.73
C ALA A 241 0.42 -16.39 -16.85
N ILE A 242 1.48 -17.12 -17.16
CA ILE A 242 1.43 -18.30 -18.04
C ILE A 242 2.05 -19.48 -17.32
N ASN A 243 1.34 -20.61 -17.32
CA ASN A 243 1.84 -21.87 -16.81
C ASN A 243 1.66 -22.94 -17.91
N ALA A 244 2.73 -23.64 -18.24
CA ALA A 244 2.73 -24.61 -19.31
C ALA A 244 3.35 -25.94 -18.88
N SER A 245 2.61 -27.04 -19.01
CA SER A 245 3.12 -28.40 -18.87
C SER A 245 3.64 -28.85 -20.22
N ILE A 246 4.95 -28.63 -20.47
CA ILE A 246 5.61 -28.86 -21.75
C ILE A 246 5.74 -30.35 -22.01
N ILE A 247 6.18 -31.09 -20.99
CA ILE A 247 6.34 -32.54 -21.05
C ILE A 247 5.54 -33.17 -19.92
N GLN A 248 4.73 -34.16 -20.24
CA GLN A 248 3.97 -34.93 -19.29
C GLN A 248 3.91 -36.38 -19.73
N THR A 249 4.86 -37.16 -19.24
CA THR A 249 4.99 -38.58 -19.55
C THR A 249 5.16 -39.39 -18.25
N LYS A 250 5.19 -40.71 -18.36
CA LYS A 250 5.42 -41.60 -17.20
C LYS A 250 6.77 -41.30 -16.50
N ASP A 251 7.80 -41.00 -17.25
CA ASP A 251 9.18 -40.85 -16.75
C ASP A 251 9.62 -39.37 -16.66
N TRP A 252 8.99 -38.47 -17.42
CA TRP A 252 9.36 -37.05 -17.50
C TRP A 252 8.17 -36.18 -17.32
N ASP A 253 8.31 -35.17 -16.45
CA ASP A 253 7.44 -34.00 -16.37
C ASP A 253 8.29 -32.74 -16.44
N LEU A 254 7.81 -31.75 -17.19
CA LEU A 254 8.44 -30.44 -17.31
C LEU A 254 7.34 -29.37 -17.30
N ASP A 255 7.28 -28.57 -16.22
CA ASP A 255 6.41 -27.44 -16.09
C ASP A 255 7.20 -26.14 -16.05
N LEU A 256 6.73 -25.16 -16.79
CA LEU A 256 7.27 -23.80 -16.84
C LEU A 256 6.18 -22.82 -16.44
N GLY A 257 6.54 -21.86 -15.60
CA GLY A 257 5.67 -20.73 -15.21
C GLY A 257 6.38 -19.40 -15.39
N VAL A 258 5.64 -18.43 -15.88
CA VAL A 258 6.09 -17.02 -15.98
C VAL A 258 5.01 -16.13 -15.42
N ASN A 259 5.38 -15.24 -14.50
CA ASN A 259 4.51 -14.19 -13.98
C ASN A 259 5.11 -12.84 -14.34
N PHE A 260 4.28 -11.91 -14.75
CA PHE A 260 4.67 -10.53 -15.05
C PHE A 260 3.72 -9.58 -14.36
N THR A 261 4.26 -8.55 -13.71
CA THR A 261 3.48 -7.48 -13.08
C THR A 261 4.10 -6.14 -13.43
N LYS A 262 3.25 -5.25 -13.95
CA LYS A 262 3.60 -3.85 -14.17
C LYS A 262 2.59 -2.98 -13.46
N LEU A 263 3.10 -2.11 -12.58
CA LEU A 263 2.30 -1.12 -11.85
C LEU A 263 2.76 0.27 -12.26
N THR A 264 1.82 1.12 -12.64
CA THR A 264 2.08 2.52 -12.97
C THR A 264 1.12 3.37 -12.16
N ASN A 265 1.64 4.19 -11.28
CA ASN A 265 0.85 5.11 -10.49
C ASN A 265 1.22 6.57 -10.82
N LYS A 266 0.32 7.48 -10.49
CA LYS A 266 0.53 8.91 -10.66
C LYS A 266 -0.25 9.69 -9.61
N VAL A 267 0.43 10.61 -8.93
CA VAL A 267 -0.22 11.64 -8.12
C VAL A 267 -0.86 12.65 -9.07
N LYS A 268 -2.19 12.76 -9.05
CA LYS A 268 -2.93 13.72 -9.87
C LYS A 268 -2.84 15.12 -9.29
N SER A 269 -3.16 15.24 -8.02
CA SER A 269 -3.18 16.49 -7.28
C SER A 269 -2.87 16.26 -5.81
N LEU A 270 -2.45 17.30 -5.14
CA LEU A 270 -2.35 17.41 -3.70
C LEU A 270 -3.28 18.53 -3.23
N ALA A 271 -3.30 18.82 -1.92
CA ALA A 271 -4.06 19.94 -1.37
C ALA A 271 -3.68 21.27 -2.06
N ASP A 272 -4.62 22.21 -2.06
CA ASP A 272 -4.42 23.52 -2.66
C ASP A 272 -3.17 24.22 -2.15
N GLY A 273 -2.31 24.68 -3.07
CA GLY A 273 -1.04 25.32 -2.75
C GLY A 273 0.08 24.38 -2.31
N VAL A 274 -0.14 23.06 -2.33
CA VAL A 274 0.87 22.05 -1.97
C VAL A 274 1.38 21.35 -3.23
N GLU A 275 2.63 21.60 -3.60
CA GLU A 275 3.26 20.96 -4.76
C GLU A 275 3.81 19.57 -4.44
N SER A 276 4.30 19.39 -3.20
CA SER A 276 4.84 18.11 -2.74
C SER A 276 4.73 17.94 -1.23
N ILE A 277 4.62 16.69 -0.78
CA ILE A 277 4.58 16.29 0.62
C ILE A 277 5.76 15.36 0.89
N MET A 278 6.56 15.69 1.90
CA MET A 278 7.61 14.79 2.38
C MET A 278 6.97 13.63 3.14
N LEU A 279 7.31 12.41 2.74
CA LEU A 279 6.82 11.18 3.35
C LEU A 279 7.82 10.56 4.34
N GLY A 280 9.09 10.87 4.14
CA GLY A 280 10.18 10.35 4.97
C GLY A 280 11.53 10.59 4.33
N GLY A 281 12.57 10.00 4.92
CA GLY A 281 13.96 10.12 4.48
C GLY A 281 14.76 11.06 5.36
N PHE A 282 15.82 11.63 4.79
CA PHE A 282 16.73 12.56 5.45
C PHE A 282 16.39 14.01 5.04
N GLN A 283 17.23 14.95 5.44
CA GLN A 283 17.15 16.30 4.89
C GLN A 283 17.36 16.24 3.37
N GLU A 284 18.31 15.41 2.93
CA GLU A 284 18.53 14.98 1.54
C GLU A 284 19.20 13.60 1.52
N PRO A 285 18.73 12.66 0.68
CA PRO A 285 17.52 12.69 -0.13
C PRO A 285 16.25 12.46 0.68
N GLN A 286 15.12 12.87 0.14
CA GLN A 286 13.78 12.67 0.70
C GLN A 286 12.94 11.74 -0.17
N ILE A 287 11.97 11.09 0.45
CA ILE A 287 10.89 10.41 -0.24
C ILE A 287 9.69 11.36 -0.24
N ARG A 288 9.13 11.63 -1.42
CA ARG A 288 8.02 12.58 -1.57
C ARG A 288 6.86 12.04 -2.39
N ALA A 289 5.66 12.55 -2.06
CA ALA A 289 4.52 12.60 -2.97
C ALA A 289 4.55 13.95 -3.69
N GLN A 290 4.55 13.95 -5.02
CA GLN A 290 4.63 15.16 -5.82
C GLN A 290 3.62 15.11 -6.96
N ALA A 291 2.83 16.17 -7.12
CA ALA A 291 1.82 16.25 -8.16
C ALA A 291 2.45 16.12 -9.55
N GLY A 292 1.85 15.28 -10.39
CA GLY A 292 2.32 14.99 -11.74
C GLY A 292 3.35 13.87 -11.87
N TYR A 293 3.89 13.37 -10.76
CA TYR A 293 4.90 12.31 -10.70
C TYR A 293 4.34 11.00 -10.16
N THR A 294 5.13 9.94 -10.29
CA THR A 294 4.85 8.64 -9.65
C THR A 294 4.99 8.74 -8.14
N TYR A 295 4.32 7.83 -7.42
CA TYR A 295 4.32 7.75 -5.97
C TYR A 295 4.88 6.40 -5.49
N PRO A 296 5.83 6.40 -4.56
CA PRO A 296 6.65 7.53 -4.11
C PRO A 296 7.83 7.82 -5.05
N ASN A 297 8.39 9.04 -4.98
CA ASN A 297 9.59 9.39 -5.71
C ASN A 297 10.74 9.82 -4.76
N ILE A 298 11.97 9.71 -5.25
CA ILE A 298 13.16 10.21 -4.56
C ILE A 298 13.42 11.64 -5.00
N TYR A 299 13.59 12.54 -4.05
CA TYR A 299 13.81 13.95 -4.25
C TYR A 299 15.07 14.41 -3.50
N GLY A 300 15.94 15.15 -4.18
CA GLY A 300 17.19 15.63 -3.59
C GLY A 300 18.10 16.29 -4.63
N VAL A 301 19.31 16.64 -4.21
CA VAL A 301 20.34 17.18 -5.11
C VAL A 301 20.82 16.05 -6.02
N GLY A 302 20.75 16.29 -7.32
CA GLY A 302 21.29 15.42 -8.35
C GLY A 302 22.66 15.93 -8.85
N PHE A 303 23.16 15.30 -9.91
CA PHE A 303 24.37 15.76 -10.60
C PHE A 303 24.03 16.38 -11.95
N GLN A 304 24.70 17.49 -12.27
CA GLN A 304 24.57 18.15 -13.56
C GLN A 304 25.13 17.26 -14.67
N ARG A 305 24.42 17.28 -15.81
CA ARG A 305 24.80 16.49 -17.01
C ARG A 305 24.76 17.38 -18.23
N ASP A 306 25.60 17.05 -19.20
CA ASP A 306 25.55 17.67 -20.53
C ASP A 306 24.39 17.13 -21.38
N GLU A 307 24.23 17.66 -22.60
CA GLU A 307 23.20 17.24 -23.55
C GLU A 307 23.30 15.75 -23.96
N GLN A 308 24.47 15.14 -23.81
CA GLN A 308 24.72 13.73 -24.05
C GLN A 308 24.52 12.85 -22.81
N GLY A 309 24.12 13.45 -21.66
CA GLY A 309 23.86 12.74 -20.40
C GLY A 309 25.12 12.44 -19.57
N ARG A 310 26.32 12.94 -19.93
CA ARG A 310 27.56 12.73 -19.21
C ARG A 310 27.64 13.71 -18.02
N LEU A 311 28.26 13.25 -16.93
CA LEU A 311 28.45 14.08 -15.74
C LEU A 311 29.32 15.29 -16.04
N LEU A 312 28.90 16.48 -15.60
CA LEU A 312 29.75 17.68 -15.57
C LEU A 312 30.63 17.61 -14.33
N LEU A 313 31.92 17.83 -14.56
CA LEU A 313 32.94 17.79 -13.52
C LEU A 313 33.56 19.15 -13.29
N GLN A 314 33.83 19.50 -12.04
CA GLN A 314 34.66 20.61 -11.63
C GLN A 314 35.79 20.07 -10.75
N GLU A 315 37.03 20.30 -11.12
CA GLU A 315 38.23 19.77 -10.44
C GLU A 315 38.23 18.26 -10.26
N GLY A 316 37.60 17.53 -11.23
CA GLY A 316 37.45 16.05 -11.20
C GLY A 316 36.28 15.53 -10.40
N LEU A 317 35.49 16.37 -9.74
CA LEU A 317 34.33 15.99 -8.96
C LEU A 317 33.02 16.34 -9.69
N PRO A 318 31.94 15.50 -9.58
CA PRO A 318 30.65 15.81 -10.16
C PRO A 318 30.05 17.08 -9.56
N ILE A 319 29.50 17.94 -10.41
CA ILE A 319 28.82 19.18 -10.00
C ILE A 319 27.42 18.84 -9.57
N GLY A 320 27.01 19.25 -8.37
CA GLY A 320 25.63 19.14 -7.89
C GLY A 320 24.68 20.06 -8.65
N THR A 321 23.40 19.72 -8.70
CA THR A 321 22.35 20.63 -9.18
C THR A 321 22.19 21.82 -8.24
N ALA A 322 21.69 22.96 -8.74
CA ALA A 322 21.51 24.17 -7.92
C ALA A 322 20.46 24.03 -6.80
N GLY A 323 19.66 22.97 -6.85
CA GLY A 323 18.66 22.64 -5.84
C GLY A 323 18.16 21.21 -5.98
N SER A 324 17.33 20.81 -5.02
CA SER A 324 16.74 19.49 -5.01
C SER A 324 15.73 19.35 -6.16
N GLN A 325 15.69 18.18 -6.76
CA GLN A 325 14.84 17.81 -7.89
C GLN A 325 14.37 16.36 -7.75
N ASN A 326 13.43 15.94 -8.60
CA ASN A 326 13.05 14.53 -8.70
C ASN A 326 14.24 13.73 -9.27
N LEU A 327 14.75 12.80 -8.47
CA LEU A 327 15.85 11.91 -8.85
C LEU A 327 15.37 10.60 -9.47
N GLY A 328 14.09 10.32 -9.36
CA GLY A 328 13.41 9.19 -10.02
C GLY A 328 12.46 8.43 -9.13
N GLU A 329 11.89 7.41 -9.73
CA GLU A 329 10.80 6.61 -9.20
C GLU A 329 11.32 5.46 -8.34
N CYS A 330 10.64 5.20 -7.21
CA CYS A 330 10.93 4.02 -6.39
C CYS A 330 10.26 2.75 -6.96
N THR A 331 9.16 2.93 -7.70
CA THR A 331 8.40 1.83 -8.30
C THR A 331 9.17 1.23 -9.47
N PRO A 332 9.32 -0.10 -9.55
CA PRO A 332 9.93 -0.75 -10.70
C PRO A 332 9.16 -0.56 -11.99
N ASP A 333 9.84 -0.61 -13.13
CA ASP A 333 9.22 -0.63 -14.46
C ASP A 333 8.33 -1.87 -14.64
N PHE A 334 8.82 -3.01 -14.11
CA PHE A 334 8.09 -4.27 -14.01
C PHE A 334 8.80 -5.27 -13.09
N ASN A 335 8.07 -6.29 -12.66
CA ASN A 335 8.59 -7.49 -12.01
C ASN A 335 8.22 -8.71 -12.84
N MET A 336 9.15 -9.68 -12.98
CA MET A 336 8.92 -10.97 -13.62
C MET A 336 9.42 -12.09 -12.73
N GLY A 337 8.60 -13.13 -12.60
CA GLY A 337 8.98 -14.38 -11.95
C GLY A 337 9.00 -15.53 -12.95
N PHE A 338 9.98 -16.41 -12.83
CA PHE A 338 10.11 -17.61 -13.62
C PHE A 338 10.17 -18.81 -12.69
N ASN A 339 9.36 -19.83 -13.00
CA ASN A 339 9.31 -21.06 -12.24
C ASN A 339 9.56 -22.24 -13.18
N LEU A 340 10.49 -23.09 -12.80
CA LEU A 340 10.79 -24.35 -13.48
C LEU A 340 10.57 -25.51 -12.51
N LYS A 341 9.81 -26.51 -12.93
CA LYS A 341 9.74 -27.81 -12.26
C LYS A 341 10.02 -28.90 -13.29
N ALA A 342 11.02 -29.70 -13.04
CA ALA A 342 11.39 -30.84 -13.86
C ALA A 342 11.43 -32.10 -13.01
N ARG A 343 10.84 -33.17 -13.48
CA ARG A 343 10.89 -34.50 -12.86
C ARG A 343 11.36 -35.51 -13.88
N TRP A 344 12.35 -36.28 -13.54
CA TRP A 344 12.80 -37.44 -14.27
C TRP A 344 12.79 -38.65 -13.37
N LYS A 345 11.85 -39.56 -13.60
CA LYS A 345 11.62 -40.76 -12.75
C LYS A 345 11.46 -40.34 -11.26
N ARG A 346 12.50 -40.55 -10.45
CA ARG A 346 12.54 -40.26 -9.01
C ARG A 346 13.31 -39.00 -8.69
N LEU A 347 13.95 -38.38 -9.65
CA LEU A 347 14.69 -37.12 -9.46
C LEU A 347 13.81 -35.96 -9.80
N SER A 348 13.76 -34.96 -8.91
CA SER A 348 13.03 -33.71 -9.12
C SER A 348 13.96 -32.51 -8.98
N LEU A 349 13.82 -31.55 -9.86
CA LEU A 349 14.49 -30.27 -9.83
C LEU A 349 13.43 -29.16 -9.84
N SER A 350 13.57 -28.18 -8.94
CA SER A 350 12.79 -26.96 -9.00
C SER A 350 13.69 -25.74 -8.94
N ALA A 351 13.37 -24.71 -9.71
CA ALA A 351 14.09 -23.45 -9.72
C ALA A 351 13.07 -22.30 -9.81
N THR A 352 13.33 -21.23 -9.06
CA THR A 352 12.58 -19.98 -9.12
C THR A 352 13.57 -18.85 -9.34
N MET A 353 13.24 -17.94 -10.24
CA MET A 353 14.02 -16.74 -10.53
C MET A 353 13.10 -15.55 -10.56
N ASP A 354 13.48 -14.49 -9.85
CA ASP A 354 12.79 -13.20 -9.88
C ASP A 354 13.66 -12.17 -10.57
N TRP A 355 13.04 -11.39 -11.44
CA TRP A 355 13.67 -10.30 -12.15
C TRP A 355 12.87 -9.02 -11.98
N GLN A 356 13.46 -8.07 -11.28
CA GLN A 356 12.96 -6.71 -11.14
C GLN A 356 13.74 -5.79 -12.05
N LYS A 357 13.04 -5.00 -12.87
CA LYS A 357 13.66 -3.95 -13.69
C LYS A 357 13.21 -2.59 -13.20
N GLY A 358 14.16 -1.63 -13.15
CA GLY A 358 13.87 -0.27 -12.70
C GLY A 358 13.69 -0.17 -11.18
N GLY A 359 13.13 0.94 -10.76
CA GLY A 359 13.05 1.33 -9.36
C GLY A 359 14.38 1.86 -8.83
N LYS A 360 14.35 3.03 -8.19
CA LYS A 360 15.52 3.63 -7.57
C LYS A 360 15.48 3.47 -6.07
N MET A 361 16.65 3.26 -5.49
CA MET A 361 16.85 3.14 -4.04
C MET A 361 18.08 3.94 -3.65
N TYR A 362 18.01 4.62 -2.51
CA TYR A 362 19.15 5.33 -1.95
C TYR A 362 20.08 4.36 -1.23
N ASN A 363 21.35 4.42 -1.58
CA ASN A 363 22.39 3.61 -0.93
C ASN A 363 23.09 4.41 0.16
N GLY A 364 22.51 4.43 1.36
CA GLY A 364 23.06 5.12 2.52
C GLY A 364 24.36 4.51 3.04
N THR A 365 24.58 3.22 2.84
CA THR A 365 25.81 2.53 3.25
C THR A 365 27.02 3.08 2.49
N LEU A 366 26.87 3.30 1.18
CA LEU A 366 27.96 3.85 0.37
C LEU A 366 28.34 5.27 0.81
N LEU A 367 27.35 6.06 1.25
CA LEU A 367 27.60 7.42 1.75
C LEU A 367 28.39 7.44 3.06
N THR A 368 28.13 6.47 3.95
CA THR A 368 28.74 6.43 5.29
C THR A 368 30.13 5.76 5.32
N LEU A 369 30.46 4.99 4.29
CA LEU A 369 31.73 4.27 4.18
C LEU A 369 32.81 5.01 3.35
N ASN A 370 32.45 6.11 2.69
CA ASN A 370 33.35 7.03 2.02
C ASN A 370 33.52 8.31 2.86
#